data_9233d90657f358ef36b960a0bc7f82d3
#
_entry.id   9233d90657f358ef36b960a0bc7f82d3
#
_cell.length_a   1.000
_cell.length_b   1.000
_cell.length_c   1.000
_cell.angle_alpha   90.00
_cell.angle_beta   90.00
_cell.angle_gamma   90.00
#
_symmetry.space_group_name_H-M   'P 1'
#
loop_
_entity.id
_entity.type
_entity.pdbx_description
1 polymer ?
#
loop_
_entity_poly.entity_id
_entity_poly.type
_entity_poly.pdbx_seq_one_letter_code
_entity_poly.pdbx_strand_id
1 'polypeptide(L)'
;MPCADRFRSLEAWAPAGPVKAGQAHPAQPSMMKYYGTELNKRRHEILMSAGGIDALEWESERSRGGARPRAWLRTKANSIEGGTSEVMLGIVAKRILDLPGA
;
A
#
# COMPACT_ATOMS: atom_id res chain seq x y z
N MET A 1 16.33 -1.71 9.32
CA MET A 1 15.26 -2.46 10.00
C MET A 1 15.01 -3.76 9.27
N PRO A 2 15.29 -4.88 9.91
CA PRO A 2 15.16 -6.17 9.23
C PRO A 2 13.76 -6.45 8.68
N CYS A 3 12.71 -6.08 9.43
CA CYS A 3 11.34 -6.33 9.00
C CYS A 3 10.94 -5.51 7.78
N ALA A 4 11.35 -4.23 7.72
CA ALA A 4 11.04 -3.37 6.59
C ALA A 4 11.79 -3.81 5.33
N ASP A 5 13.06 -4.18 5.48
CA ASP A 5 13.88 -4.64 4.36
C ASP A 5 13.38 -5.98 3.84
N ARG A 6 13.00 -6.87 4.74
CA ARG A 6 12.43 -8.17 4.36
C ARG A 6 11.14 -7.99 3.59
N PHE A 7 10.28 -7.08 4.03
CA PHE A 7 9.03 -6.80 3.36
C PHE A 7 9.24 -6.21 1.97
N ARG A 8 10.17 -5.28 1.83
CA ARG A 8 10.53 -4.69 0.54
C ARG A 8 11.07 -5.75 -0.42
N SER A 9 11.91 -6.63 0.09
CA SER A 9 12.47 -7.71 -0.72
C SER A 9 11.37 -8.64 -1.26
N LEU A 10 10.38 -8.97 -0.42
CA LEU A 10 9.26 -9.80 -0.83
C LEU A 10 8.39 -9.10 -1.86
N GLU A 11 8.10 -7.81 -1.69
CA GLU A 11 7.33 -7.03 -2.66
C GLU A 11 8.06 -6.94 -4.00
N ALA A 12 9.36 -6.66 -3.98
CA ALA A 12 10.15 -6.56 -5.19
C ALA A 12 10.27 -7.89 -5.93
N TRP A 13 10.43 -8.99 -5.19
CA TRP A 13 10.59 -10.31 -5.77
C TRP A 13 9.28 -10.91 -6.24
N ALA A 14 8.21 -10.83 -5.46
CA ALA A 14 6.96 -11.52 -5.74
C ALA A 14 6.31 -11.10 -7.08
N PRO A 15 6.24 -9.81 -7.46
CA PRO A 15 5.68 -9.43 -8.77
C PRO A 15 6.57 -9.79 -9.95
N ALA A 16 7.90 -9.64 -9.81
CA ALA A 16 8.83 -9.78 -10.93
C ALA A 16 9.25 -11.22 -11.18
N GLY A 17 9.59 -11.97 -10.14
CA GLY A 17 10.11 -13.33 -10.26
C GLY A 17 9.10 -14.30 -10.87
N PRO A 18 7.90 -14.48 -10.25
CA PRO A 18 6.89 -15.40 -10.76
C PRO A 18 6.37 -15.03 -12.15
N VAL A 19 6.20 -13.75 -12.43
CA VAL A 19 5.73 -13.30 -13.75
C VAL A 19 6.76 -13.61 -14.83
N LYS A 20 8.03 -13.35 -14.57
CA LYS A 20 9.12 -13.67 -15.50
C LYS A 20 9.24 -15.18 -15.73
N ALA A 21 9.00 -15.98 -14.70
CA ALA A 21 9.06 -17.43 -14.80
C ALA A 21 7.79 -18.04 -15.38
N GLY A 22 6.76 -17.24 -15.67
CA GLY A 22 5.49 -17.74 -16.16
C GLY A 22 4.66 -18.46 -15.10
N GLN A 23 5.04 -18.33 -13.83
CA GLN A 23 4.40 -19.04 -12.70
C GLN A 23 3.26 -18.25 -12.08
N ALA A 24 3.15 -16.95 -12.37
CA ALA A 24 2.13 -16.09 -11.82
C ALA A 24 1.26 -15.49 -12.92
N HIS A 25 0.02 -15.19 -12.57
CA HIS A 25 -0.90 -14.54 -13.49
C HIS A 25 -0.38 -13.13 -13.85
N PRO A 26 -0.50 -12.70 -15.14
CA PRO A 26 -0.06 -11.35 -15.53
C PRO A 26 -0.74 -10.21 -14.77
N ALA A 27 -1.90 -10.44 -14.19
CA ALA A 27 -2.61 -9.43 -13.39
C ALA A 27 -2.20 -9.43 -11.92
N GLN A 28 -1.25 -10.26 -11.49
CA GLN A 28 -0.75 -10.30 -10.11
C GLN A 28 -0.22 -8.96 -9.62
N PRO A 29 0.45 -8.12 -10.43
CA PRO A 29 0.85 -6.79 -9.98
C PRO A 29 -0.30 -5.92 -9.49
N SER A 30 -1.51 -6.06 -10.03
CA SER A 30 -2.68 -5.33 -9.55
C SER A 30 -3.06 -5.72 -8.13
N MET A 31 -2.97 -7.01 -7.80
CA MET A 31 -3.20 -7.52 -6.45
C MET A 31 -2.14 -6.98 -5.48
N MET A 32 -0.88 -7.00 -5.89
CA MET A 32 0.22 -6.52 -5.07
C MET A 32 0.13 -5.00 -4.86
N LYS A 33 -0.27 -4.25 -5.88
CA LYS A 33 -0.48 -2.80 -5.76
C LYS A 33 -1.58 -2.51 -4.74
N TYR A 34 -2.72 -3.18 -4.83
CA TYR A 34 -3.82 -3.03 -3.88
C TYR A 34 -3.36 -3.34 -2.45
N TYR A 35 -2.77 -4.50 -2.25
CA TYR A 35 -2.34 -4.95 -0.93
C TYR A 35 -1.29 -4.01 -0.33
N GLY A 36 -0.28 -3.64 -1.12
CA GLY A 36 0.80 -2.78 -0.65
C GLY A 36 0.33 -1.37 -0.26
N THR A 37 -0.57 -0.78 -1.06
CA THR A 37 -1.09 0.56 -0.75
C THR A 37 -1.99 0.55 0.48
N GLU A 38 -2.85 -0.46 0.63
CA GLU A 38 -3.71 -0.57 1.81
C GLU A 38 -2.88 -0.82 3.07
N LEU A 39 -1.85 -1.65 2.98
CA LEU A 39 -0.95 -1.91 4.09
C LEU A 39 -0.19 -0.65 4.50
N ASN A 40 0.27 0.15 3.54
CA ASN A 40 0.96 1.40 3.81
C ASN A 40 0.05 2.41 4.51
N LYS A 41 -1.20 2.51 4.08
CA LYS A 41 -2.20 3.35 4.76
C LYS A 41 -2.40 2.91 6.21
N ARG A 42 -2.56 1.61 6.43
CA ARG A 42 -2.74 1.05 7.76
C ARG A 42 -1.54 1.31 8.65
N ARG A 43 -0.34 1.16 8.11
CA ARG A 43 0.90 1.44 8.83
C ARG A 43 0.94 2.88 9.33
N HIS A 44 0.59 3.84 8.49
CA HIS A 44 0.60 5.25 8.88
C HIS A 44 -0.54 5.61 9.83
N GLU A 45 -1.68 4.93 9.75
CA GLU A 45 -2.73 5.07 10.76
C GLU A 45 -2.25 4.64 12.15
N ILE A 46 -1.51 3.53 12.21
CA ILE A 46 -0.93 3.05 13.47
C ILE A 46 0.09 4.05 14.01
N LEU A 47 0.93 4.62 13.14
CA LEU A 47 1.91 5.63 13.55
C LEU A 47 1.23 6.90 14.08
N MET A 48 0.12 7.33 13.47
CA MET A 48 -0.67 8.46 13.98
C MET A 48 -1.25 8.14 15.35
N SER A 49 -1.80 6.94 15.53
CA SER A 49 -2.35 6.51 16.82
C SER A 49 -1.27 6.47 17.90
N ALA A 50 -0.08 6.01 17.57
CA ALA A 50 1.05 5.96 18.50
C ALA A 50 1.49 7.35 18.94
N GLY A 51 1.36 8.35 18.07
CA GLY A 51 1.68 9.74 18.40
C GLY A 51 0.64 10.44 19.28
N GLY A 52 -0.58 9.90 19.36
CA GLY A 52 -1.65 10.48 20.15
C GLY A 52 -2.06 11.87 19.70
N ILE A 53 -2.43 12.71 20.65
CA ILE A 53 -2.86 14.09 20.37
C ILE A 53 -1.76 14.91 19.71
N ASP A 54 -0.50 14.69 20.09
CA ASP A 54 0.63 15.45 19.53
C ASP A 54 0.79 15.22 18.01
N ALA A 55 0.37 14.07 17.50
CA ALA A 55 0.42 13.77 16.09
C ALA A 55 -0.62 14.55 15.27
N LEU A 56 -1.63 15.10 15.92
CA LEU A 56 -2.66 15.91 15.26
C LEU A 56 -2.22 17.36 15.01
N GLU A 57 -1.15 17.79 15.64
CA GLU A 57 -0.63 19.13 15.43
C GLU A 57 0.12 19.20 14.11
N TRP A 58 -0.24 20.20 13.29
CA TRP A 58 0.31 20.35 11.95
C TRP A 58 1.72 20.93 11.96
N GLU A 59 1.93 21.97 12.75
CA GLU A 59 3.22 22.66 12.81
C GLU A 59 3.63 22.87 14.26
N SER A 60 4.27 21.87 14.84
CA SER A 60 4.78 21.97 16.21
C SER A 60 6.01 21.08 16.36
N GLU A 61 6.78 21.31 17.41
CA GLU A 61 7.92 20.46 17.75
C GLU A 61 7.44 19.05 18.14
N ARG A 62 6.26 18.95 18.77
CA ARG A 62 5.69 17.68 19.20
C ARG A 62 5.33 16.77 18.03
N SER A 63 4.89 17.37 16.92
CA SER A 63 4.57 16.65 15.69
C SER A 63 5.74 16.56 14.72
N ARG A 64 6.93 17.02 15.14
CA ARG A 64 8.13 17.09 14.32
C ARG A 64 7.88 17.88 13.02
N GLY A 65 7.26 19.07 13.16
CA GLY A 65 6.92 19.89 12.01
C GLY A 65 5.83 19.32 11.13
N GLY A 66 4.98 18.45 11.69
CA GLY A 66 3.90 17.83 10.94
C GLY A 66 4.33 16.63 10.11
N ALA A 67 5.47 16.02 10.41
CA ALA A 67 5.97 14.88 9.63
C ALA A 67 5.01 13.70 9.60
N ARG A 68 4.44 13.33 10.75
CA ARG A 68 3.50 12.20 10.82
C ARG A 68 2.18 12.47 10.11
N PRO A 69 1.47 13.59 10.38
CA PRO A 69 0.21 13.86 9.67
C PRO A 69 0.43 14.05 8.17
N ARG A 70 1.54 14.67 7.74
CA ARG A 70 1.84 14.82 6.32
C ARG A 70 2.05 13.47 5.65
N ALA A 71 2.82 12.59 6.27
CA ALA A 71 3.05 11.24 5.75
C ALA A 71 1.75 10.44 5.70
N TRP A 72 0.92 10.53 6.74
CA TRP A 72 -0.37 9.84 6.78
C TRP A 72 -1.30 10.32 5.66
N LEU A 73 -1.42 11.63 5.49
CA LEU A 73 -2.25 12.20 4.42
C LEU A 73 -1.74 11.81 3.04
N ARG A 74 -0.43 11.75 2.86
CA ARG A 74 0.17 11.36 1.58
C ARG A 74 -0.20 9.92 1.20
N THR A 75 -0.35 9.02 2.16
CA THR A 75 -0.72 7.63 1.88
C THR A 75 -2.11 7.50 1.26
N LYS A 76 -2.99 8.48 1.46
CA LYS A 76 -4.32 8.44 0.85
C LYS A 76 -4.24 8.50 -0.67
N ALA A 77 -3.27 9.23 -1.21
CA ALA A 77 -3.04 9.29 -2.64
C ALA A 77 -2.53 7.97 -3.22
N ASN A 78 -1.81 7.18 -2.43
CA ASN A 78 -1.25 5.91 -2.89
C ASN A 78 -2.34 4.93 -3.36
N SER A 79 -3.52 4.96 -2.77
CA SER A 79 -4.62 4.08 -3.17
C SER A 79 -5.40 4.62 -4.38
N ILE A 80 -4.99 5.76 -4.92
CA ILE A 80 -5.59 6.37 -6.11
C ILE A 80 -4.60 6.33 -7.28
N GLU A 81 -3.32 6.59 -7.01
CA GLU A 81 -2.25 6.62 -8.00
C GLU A 81 -2.11 5.28 -8.72
N GLY A 82 -1.91 5.34 -10.03
CA GLY A 82 -1.69 4.14 -10.84
C GLY A 82 -2.88 3.21 -10.94
N GLY A 83 -4.06 3.68 -10.54
CA GLY A 83 -5.30 2.93 -10.49
C GLY A 83 -5.84 2.87 -9.07
N THR A 84 -7.14 3.11 -8.93
CA THR A 84 -7.77 3.06 -7.61
C THR A 84 -7.82 1.64 -7.06
N SER A 85 -8.02 1.50 -5.75
CA SER A 85 -8.19 0.19 -5.12
C SER A 85 -9.37 -0.56 -5.74
N GLU A 86 -10.46 0.13 -6.05
CA GLU A 86 -11.63 -0.46 -6.69
C GLU A 86 -11.30 -0.98 -8.08
N VAL A 87 -10.53 -0.24 -8.87
CA VAL A 87 -10.07 -0.68 -10.19
C VAL A 87 -9.16 -1.90 -10.06
N MET A 88 -8.24 -1.90 -9.12
CA MET A 88 -7.33 -3.02 -8.90
C MET A 88 -8.10 -4.28 -8.48
N LEU A 89 -9.07 -4.14 -7.58
CA LEU A 89 -9.93 -5.25 -7.17
C LEU A 89 -10.78 -5.76 -8.33
N GLY A 90 -11.27 -4.87 -9.20
CA GLY A 90 -11.99 -5.26 -10.40
C GLY A 90 -11.14 -6.10 -11.34
N ILE A 91 -9.87 -5.72 -11.52
CA ILE A 91 -8.92 -6.49 -12.34
C ILE A 91 -8.68 -7.87 -11.72
N VAL A 92 -8.49 -7.95 -10.41
CA VAL A 92 -8.29 -9.22 -9.71
C VAL A 92 -9.54 -10.09 -9.85
N ALA A 93 -10.72 -9.54 -9.64
CA ALA A 93 -11.97 -10.27 -9.73
C ALA A 93 -12.18 -10.83 -11.13
N LYS A 94 -11.94 -10.02 -12.15
CA LYS A 94 -12.19 -10.40 -13.54
C LYS A 94 -11.13 -11.33 -14.11
N ARG A 95 -9.84 -10.98 -13.90
CA ARG A 95 -8.74 -11.67 -14.59
C ARG A 95 -8.11 -12.80 -13.80
N ILE A 96 -8.07 -12.71 -12.47
CA ILE A 96 -7.47 -13.75 -11.64
C ILE A 96 -8.53 -14.73 -11.13
N LEU A 97 -9.63 -14.22 -10.60
CA LEU A 97 -10.68 -15.04 -10.01
C LEU A 97 -11.77 -15.43 -10.99
N ASP A 98 -11.80 -14.79 -12.17
CA ASP A 98 -12.79 -15.05 -13.22
C ASP A 98 -14.24 -14.99 -12.69
N LEU A 99 -14.53 -13.97 -11.89
CA LEU A 99 -15.86 -13.81 -11.31
C LEU A 99 -16.83 -13.22 -12.35
N PRO A 100 -18.09 -13.71 -12.37
CA PRO A 100 -19.10 -13.20 -13.29
C PRO A 100 -19.49 -11.75 -12.96
N GLY A 101 -19.70 -10.95 -14.00
CA GLY A 101 -20.10 -9.55 -13.84
C GLY A 101 -19.00 -8.60 -13.40
N ALA A 102 -17.77 -9.07 -13.31
CA ALA A 102 -16.63 -8.23 -12.94
C ALA A 102 -15.97 -7.58 -14.16
#